data_c18e11ca8c3dfd719ccaa46137517631
#
_entry.id   c18e11ca8c3dfd719ccaa46137517631
#
_cell.length_a   1.000
_cell.length_b   1.000
_cell.length_c   1.000
_cell.angle_alpha   90.00
_cell.angle_beta   90.00
_cell.angle_gamma   90.00
#
_symmetry.space_group_name_H-M   'P 1'
#
loop_
_entity.id
_entity.type
_entity.pdbx_description
1 polymer ?
#
loop_
_entity_poly.entity_id
_entity_poly.type
_entity_poly.pdbx_seq_one_letter_code
_entity_poly.pdbx_strand_id
1 'polypeptide(L)'
;DGRLASRSRSIDDQVPGNLVRCRDRILSQTATGLWDFQPLEKRRERVLAELAEKPEETGLLLDDGELLLYSGEIQAAIGRFLEVLEREKNSRASHLLSLALVDGLHADFDATRQRVEELLPKLRGSNPDATFLKELVQVYQKGDDPLGALDACLLLAGLEEELARMEFVDSVRQVRRDRWIQARLLEIWVAANEEARL
;
A
#
# COMPACT_ATOMS: atom_id res chain seq x y z
N ASP A 1 -2.76 24.82 21.21
CA ASP A 1 -1.34 24.44 21.40
C ASP A 1 -0.60 24.22 20.08
N GLY A 2 -1.26 24.17 18.93
CA GLY A 2 -0.62 23.95 17.63
C GLY A 2 0.08 22.59 17.46
N ARG A 3 -0.20 21.62 18.31
CA ARG A 3 0.35 20.27 18.17
C ARG A 3 -0.41 19.50 17.10
N LEU A 4 0.32 18.88 16.18
CA LEU A 4 -0.25 17.99 15.18
C LEU A 4 -0.85 16.77 15.91
N ALA A 5 -2.17 16.61 15.85
CA ALA A 5 -2.88 15.52 16.50
C ALA A 5 -2.77 14.20 15.71
N SER A 6 -2.85 14.30 14.37
CA SER A 6 -2.70 13.16 13.50
C SER A 6 -2.29 13.60 12.09
N ARG A 7 -1.75 12.70 11.31
CA ARG A 7 -1.48 12.87 9.88
C ARG A 7 -2.03 11.66 9.14
N SER A 8 -2.84 11.91 8.11
CA SER A 8 -3.28 10.87 7.20
C SER A 8 -2.87 11.22 5.78
N ARG A 9 -2.64 10.20 4.96
CA ARG A 9 -2.33 10.34 3.54
C ARG A 9 -3.56 9.92 2.73
N SER A 10 -3.86 10.63 1.67
CA SER A 10 -4.87 10.17 0.70
C SER A 10 -4.36 8.95 -0.04
N ILE A 11 -5.17 7.91 -0.16
CA ILE A 11 -4.86 6.71 -0.96
C ILE A 11 -4.70 7.06 -2.45
N ASP A 12 -5.43 8.08 -2.90
CA ASP A 12 -5.41 8.54 -4.29
C ASP A 12 -4.45 9.73 -4.52
N ASP A 13 -3.57 10.03 -3.56
CA ASP A 13 -2.67 11.20 -3.56
C ASP A 13 -3.39 12.54 -3.84
N GLN A 14 -4.71 12.59 -3.60
CA GLN A 14 -5.48 13.80 -3.80
C GLN A 14 -5.17 14.82 -2.70
N VAL A 15 -4.80 16.02 -3.13
CA VAL A 15 -4.63 17.15 -2.22
C VAL A 15 -6.01 17.76 -1.97
N PRO A 16 -6.51 17.74 -0.72
CA PRO A 16 -7.77 18.38 -0.41
C PRO A 16 -7.66 19.89 -0.68
N GLY A 17 -8.71 20.46 -1.27
CA GLY A 17 -8.84 21.90 -1.43
C GLY A 17 -9.33 22.57 -0.14
N ASN A 18 -10.06 23.67 -0.27
CA ASN A 18 -10.71 24.31 0.86
C ASN A 18 -11.78 23.38 1.45
N LEU A 19 -11.64 23.04 2.73
CA LEU A 19 -12.58 22.15 3.43
C LEU A 19 -13.63 22.97 4.13
N VAL A 20 -14.91 22.67 3.85
CA VAL A 20 -16.08 23.26 4.50
C VAL A 20 -16.95 22.16 5.08
N ARG A 21 -17.18 22.21 6.39
CA ARG A 21 -18.13 21.30 7.03
C ARG A 21 -19.56 21.84 6.86
N CYS A 22 -20.40 21.05 6.22
CA CYS A 22 -21.84 21.35 6.06
C CYS A 22 -22.67 20.23 6.70
N ARG A 23 -23.21 20.47 7.90
CA ARG A 23 -23.92 19.48 8.73
C ARG A 23 -23.04 18.25 9.00
N ASP A 24 -23.39 17.12 8.40
CA ASP A 24 -22.73 15.82 8.53
C ASP A 24 -21.82 15.47 7.32
N ARG A 25 -21.53 16.45 6.45
CA ARG A 25 -20.69 16.29 5.26
C ARG A 25 -19.50 17.24 5.31
N ILE A 26 -18.43 16.84 4.66
CA ILE A 26 -17.27 17.68 4.41
C ILE A 26 -17.20 17.92 2.91
N LEU A 27 -17.29 19.18 2.51
CA LEU A 27 -17.10 19.59 1.13
C LEU A 27 -15.64 20.03 0.95
N SER A 28 -15.00 19.55 -0.11
CA SER A 28 -13.67 19.99 -0.52
C SER A 28 -13.77 20.70 -1.86
N GLN A 29 -13.42 21.96 -1.88
CA GLN A 29 -13.40 22.77 -3.11
C GLN A 29 -11.98 22.91 -3.61
N THR A 30 -11.74 22.43 -4.82
CA THR A 30 -10.51 22.65 -5.57
C THR A 30 -10.74 23.66 -6.69
N ALA A 31 -9.69 24.02 -7.44
CA ALA A 31 -9.83 24.88 -8.61
C ALA A 31 -10.67 24.25 -9.73
N THR A 32 -10.79 22.94 -9.77
CA THR A 32 -11.40 22.19 -10.87
C THR A 32 -12.66 21.40 -10.45
N GLY A 33 -13.03 21.38 -9.15
CA GLY A 33 -14.17 20.62 -8.72
C GLY A 33 -14.59 20.83 -7.27
N LEU A 34 -15.78 20.31 -6.98
CA LEU A 34 -16.33 20.22 -5.65
C LEU A 34 -16.53 18.74 -5.28
N TRP A 35 -15.91 18.34 -4.18
CA TRP A 35 -15.95 16.96 -3.69
C TRP A 35 -16.78 16.91 -2.39
N ASP A 36 -17.66 15.92 -2.29
CA ASP A 36 -18.51 15.70 -1.13
C ASP A 36 -18.06 14.42 -0.41
N PHE A 37 -17.59 14.59 0.83
CA PHE A 37 -17.15 13.49 1.67
C PHE A 37 -18.18 13.20 2.74
N GLN A 38 -18.75 12.00 2.70
CA GLN A 38 -19.61 11.49 3.76
C GLN A 38 -18.75 10.99 4.94
N PRO A 39 -19.26 11.02 6.19
CA PRO A 39 -18.62 10.34 7.30
C PRO A 39 -18.36 8.86 6.99
N LEU A 40 -17.20 8.38 7.44
CA LEU A 40 -16.76 7.01 7.19
C LEU A 40 -17.80 5.99 7.68
N GLU A 41 -18.37 6.22 8.87
CA GLU A 41 -19.35 5.34 9.49
C GLU A 41 -20.60 5.19 8.62
N LYS A 42 -21.15 6.31 8.11
CA LYS A 42 -22.32 6.27 7.24
C LYS A 42 -22.06 5.58 5.90
N ARG A 43 -20.87 5.79 5.34
CA ARG A 43 -20.47 5.08 4.11
C ARG A 43 -20.38 3.59 4.37
N ARG A 44 -19.78 3.19 5.51
CA ARG A 44 -19.64 1.79 5.91
C ARG A 44 -21.00 1.13 6.13
N GLU A 45 -21.91 1.75 6.87
CA GLU A 45 -23.28 1.24 7.08
C GLU A 45 -23.98 0.96 5.74
N ARG A 46 -23.88 1.89 4.79
CA ARG A 46 -24.47 1.70 3.46
C ARG A 46 -23.85 0.53 2.71
N VAL A 47 -22.50 0.47 2.62
CA VAL A 47 -21.80 -0.60 1.90
C VAL A 47 -22.11 -1.96 2.51
N LEU A 48 -22.17 -2.08 3.85
CA LEU A 48 -22.52 -3.33 4.53
C LEU A 48 -23.97 -3.75 4.26
N ALA A 49 -24.93 -2.78 4.21
CA ALA A 49 -26.30 -3.09 3.86
C ALA A 49 -26.43 -3.58 2.41
N GLU A 50 -25.72 -2.95 1.47
CA GLU A 50 -25.71 -3.38 0.06
C GLU A 50 -25.02 -4.73 -0.12
N LEU A 51 -23.90 -5.01 0.61
CA LEU A 51 -23.24 -6.31 0.63
C LEU A 51 -24.12 -7.43 1.18
N ALA A 52 -24.99 -7.14 2.16
CA ALA A 52 -25.92 -8.13 2.67
C ALA A 52 -26.95 -8.56 1.60
N GLU A 53 -27.29 -7.67 0.68
CA GLU A 53 -28.19 -7.98 -0.45
C GLU A 53 -27.44 -8.61 -1.64
N LYS A 54 -26.16 -8.22 -1.84
CA LYS A 54 -25.35 -8.60 -3.00
C LYS A 54 -23.93 -9.01 -2.59
N PRO A 55 -23.76 -10.14 -1.90
CA PRO A 55 -22.46 -10.55 -1.33
C PRO A 55 -21.39 -10.88 -2.38
N GLU A 56 -21.80 -11.10 -3.62
CA GLU A 56 -20.91 -11.45 -4.71
C GLU A 56 -20.42 -10.24 -5.54
N GLU A 57 -20.90 -9.03 -5.25
CA GLU A 57 -20.57 -7.85 -6.05
C GLU A 57 -19.16 -7.35 -5.73
N THR A 58 -18.22 -7.52 -6.66
CA THR A 58 -16.81 -7.19 -6.48
C THR A 58 -16.56 -5.72 -6.20
N GLY A 59 -17.37 -4.82 -6.76
CA GLY A 59 -17.31 -3.39 -6.48
C GLY A 59 -17.61 -3.06 -5.01
N LEU A 60 -18.61 -3.73 -4.41
CA LEU A 60 -18.95 -3.53 -3.00
C LEU A 60 -17.90 -4.15 -2.06
N LEU A 61 -17.32 -5.30 -2.44
CA LEU A 61 -16.21 -5.89 -1.70
C LEU A 61 -14.97 -4.99 -1.71
N LEU A 62 -14.70 -4.35 -2.85
CA LEU A 62 -13.61 -3.39 -2.99
C LEU A 62 -13.86 -2.15 -2.10
N ASP A 63 -15.07 -1.60 -2.14
CA ASP A 63 -15.48 -0.47 -1.30
C ASP A 63 -15.38 -0.80 0.20
N ASP A 64 -15.79 -2.01 0.62
CA ASP A 64 -15.65 -2.46 2.02
C ASP A 64 -14.17 -2.58 2.40
N GLY A 65 -13.34 -3.14 1.52
CA GLY A 65 -11.89 -3.22 1.72
C GLY A 65 -11.23 -1.85 1.88
N GLU A 66 -11.62 -0.85 1.07
CA GLU A 66 -11.15 0.53 1.21
C GLU A 66 -11.57 1.13 2.57
N LEU A 67 -12.81 0.92 2.99
CA LEU A 67 -13.32 1.44 4.26
C LEU A 67 -12.60 0.79 5.45
N LEU A 68 -12.33 -0.50 5.40
CA LEU A 68 -11.54 -1.22 6.39
C LEU A 68 -10.12 -0.66 6.48
N LEU A 69 -9.49 -0.40 5.33
CA LEU A 69 -8.14 0.19 5.29
C LEU A 69 -8.14 1.60 5.91
N TYR A 70 -9.10 2.44 5.58
CA TYR A 70 -9.26 3.76 6.21
C TYR A 70 -9.52 3.71 7.72
N SER A 71 -10.18 2.66 8.20
CA SER A 71 -10.43 2.44 9.62
C SER A 71 -9.21 1.86 10.37
N GLY A 72 -8.14 1.50 9.65
CA GLY A 72 -6.97 0.82 10.22
C GLY A 72 -7.17 -0.69 10.46
N GLU A 73 -8.26 -1.28 9.96
CA GLU A 73 -8.55 -2.71 10.03
C GLU A 73 -7.80 -3.45 8.90
N ILE A 74 -6.46 -3.35 8.91
CA ILE A 74 -5.58 -3.70 7.79
C ILE A 74 -5.72 -5.17 7.37
N GLN A 75 -5.74 -6.10 8.32
CA GLN A 75 -5.84 -7.54 8.01
C GLN A 75 -7.18 -7.91 7.36
N ALA A 76 -8.27 -7.28 7.80
CA ALA A 76 -9.57 -7.45 7.18
C ALA A 76 -9.61 -6.86 5.76
N ALA A 77 -9.00 -5.68 5.55
CA ALA A 77 -8.86 -5.05 4.24
C ALA A 77 -8.11 -5.95 3.26
N ILE A 78 -6.97 -6.51 3.68
CA ILE A 78 -6.19 -7.49 2.89
C ILE A 78 -7.09 -8.67 2.46
N GLY A 79 -7.90 -9.20 3.38
CA GLY A 79 -8.84 -10.28 3.08
C GLY A 79 -9.83 -9.90 1.97
N ARG A 80 -10.43 -8.69 2.03
CA ARG A 80 -11.36 -8.22 1.01
C ARG A 80 -10.72 -8.03 -0.35
N PHE A 81 -9.53 -7.44 -0.41
CA PHE A 81 -8.83 -7.24 -1.68
C PHE A 81 -8.44 -8.58 -2.34
N LEU A 82 -8.04 -9.57 -1.55
CA LEU A 82 -7.78 -10.92 -2.05
C LEU A 82 -9.05 -11.58 -2.59
N GLU A 83 -10.17 -11.45 -1.90
CA GLU A 83 -11.47 -11.96 -2.34
C GLU A 83 -11.89 -11.36 -3.70
N VAL A 84 -11.67 -10.07 -3.92
CA VAL A 84 -11.88 -9.42 -5.22
C VAL A 84 -10.97 -10.01 -6.29
N LEU A 85 -9.66 -10.17 -5.98
CA LEU A 85 -8.66 -10.67 -6.92
C LEU A 85 -8.81 -12.16 -7.28
N GLU A 86 -9.45 -12.95 -6.42
CA GLU A 86 -9.82 -14.34 -6.73
C GLU A 86 -10.95 -14.42 -7.76
N ARG A 87 -11.83 -13.41 -7.81
CA ARG A 87 -12.98 -13.39 -8.71
C ARG A 87 -12.67 -12.73 -10.05
N GLU A 88 -11.88 -11.66 -10.04
CA GLU A 88 -11.56 -10.91 -11.25
C GLU A 88 -10.17 -10.26 -11.20
N LYS A 89 -9.64 -9.95 -12.39
CA LYS A 89 -8.45 -9.09 -12.49
C LYS A 89 -8.85 -7.64 -12.26
N ASN A 90 -8.48 -7.08 -11.11
CA ASN A 90 -8.82 -5.73 -10.72
C ASN A 90 -7.55 -4.96 -10.31
N SER A 91 -7.15 -3.99 -11.14
CA SER A 91 -5.92 -3.20 -10.90
C SER A 91 -6.02 -2.35 -9.63
N ARG A 92 -7.23 -1.84 -9.31
CA ARG A 92 -7.46 -1.07 -8.09
C ARG A 92 -7.29 -1.94 -6.84
N ALA A 93 -7.88 -3.15 -6.84
CA ALA A 93 -7.72 -4.11 -5.76
C ALA A 93 -6.25 -4.51 -5.57
N SER A 94 -5.50 -4.74 -6.66
CA SER A 94 -4.05 -5.03 -6.60
C SER A 94 -3.25 -3.90 -5.98
N HIS A 95 -3.54 -2.65 -6.36
CA HIS A 95 -2.89 -1.47 -5.81
C HIS A 95 -3.19 -1.31 -4.32
N LEU A 96 -4.46 -1.42 -3.92
CA LEU A 96 -4.89 -1.28 -2.52
C LEU A 96 -4.36 -2.43 -1.65
N LEU A 97 -4.28 -3.65 -2.17
CA LEU A 97 -3.63 -4.77 -1.50
C LEU A 97 -2.16 -4.45 -1.21
N SER A 98 -1.45 -3.89 -2.19
CA SER A 98 -0.04 -3.51 -2.03
C SER A 98 0.13 -2.46 -0.92
N LEU A 99 -0.73 -1.45 -0.88
CA LEU A 99 -0.73 -0.44 0.19
C LEU A 99 -1.03 -1.07 1.55
N ALA A 100 -2.06 -1.91 1.64
CA ALA A 100 -2.46 -2.57 2.88
C ALA A 100 -1.36 -3.50 3.43
N LEU A 101 -0.61 -4.19 2.56
CA LEU A 101 0.51 -5.02 2.95
C LEU A 101 1.67 -4.19 3.53
N VAL A 102 2.00 -3.06 2.92
CA VAL A 102 3.03 -2.15 3.44
C VAL A 102 2.60 -1.54 4.78
N ASP A 103 1.37 -1.05 4.87
CA ASP A 103 0.83 -0.50 6.12
C ASP A 103 0.78 -1.57 7.23
N GLY A 104 0.43 -2.80 6.87
CA GLY A 104 0.44 -3.94 7.77
C GLY A 104 1.83 -4.26 8.31
N LEU A 105 2.84 -4.28 7.46
CA LEU A 105 4.24 -4.48 7.87
C LEU A 105 4.74 -3.37 8.79
N HIS A 106 4.29 -2.12 8.59
CA HIS A 106 4.62 -1.02 9.49
C HIS A 106 3.90 -1.11 10.86
N ALA A 107 2.67 -1.65 10.86
CA ALA A 107 1.86 -1.76 12.08
C ALA A 107 2.23 -3.00 12.91
N ASP A 108 2.39 -4.15 12.25
CA ASP A 108 2.75 -5.44 12.85
C ASP A 108 3.56 -6.25 11.83
N PHE A 109 4.88 -6.17 11.95
CA PHE A 109 5.81 -6.78 11.02
C PHE A 109 5.66 -8.30 10.97
N ASP A 110 5.67 -8.95 12.12
CA ASP A 110 5.68 -10.42 12.21
C ASP A 110 4.39 -11.04 11.67
N ALA A 111 3.23 -10.48 12.05
CA ALA A 111 1.93 -10.98 11.59
C ALA A 111 1.72 -10.76 10.08
N THR A 112 2.23 -9.65 9.53
CA THR A 112 2.02 -9.32 8.11
C THR A 112 3.09 -9.96 7.21
N ARG A 113 4.30 -10.17 7.71
CA ARG A 113 5.41 -10.78 6.97
C ARG A 113 5.02 -12.13 6.37
N GLN A 114 4.47 -13.03 7.18
CA GLN A 114 4.03 -14.34 6.69
C GLN A 114 3.03 -14.21 5.53
N ARG A 115 2.11 -13.26 5.63
CA ARG A 115 1.12 -12.99 4.58
C ARG A 115 1.75 -12.47 3.30
N VAL A 116 2.76 -11.61 3.40
CA VAL A 116 3.53 -11.13 2.25
C VAL A 116 4.27 -12.27 1.59
N GLU A 117 4.95 -13.14 2.35
CA GLU A 117 5.67 -14.31 1.84
C GLU A 117 4.74 -15.26 1.06
N GLU A 118 3.51 -15.48 1.54
CA GLU A 118 2.50 -16.29 0.84
C GLU A 118 2.02 -15.66 -0.48
N LEU A 119 1.97 -14.34 -0.55
CA LEU A 119 1.44 -13.60 -1.69
C LEU A 119 2.49 -13.21 -2.72
N LEU A 120 3.75 -13.04 -2.32
CA LEU A 120 4.85 -12.66 -3.19
C LEU A 120 4.96 -13.51 -4.47
N PRO A 121 4.82 -14.84 -4.43
CA PRO A 121 4.84 -15.68 -5.64
C PRO A 121 3.69 -15.37 -6.61
N LYS A 122 2.52 -15.02 -6.08
CA LYS A 122 1.35 -14.62 -6.89
C LYS A 122 1.54 -13.24 -7.51
N LEU A 123 2.14 -12.32 -6.74
CA LEU A 123 2.46 -10.97 -7.19
C LEU A 123 3.53 -10.97 -8.30
N ARG A 124 4.46 -11.93 -8.30
CA ARG A 124 5.45 -12.11 -9.38
C ARG A 124 4.81 -12.25 -10.77
N GLY A 125 3.68 -12.93 -10.85
CA GLY A 125 2.95 -13.13 -12.12
C GLY A 125 2.09 -11.94 -12.56
N SER A 126 1.88 -10.94 -11.68
CA SER A 126 0.96 -9.80 -11.93
C SER A 126 1.66 -8.47 -12.20
N ASN A 127 2.98 -8.46 -12.37
CA ASN A 127 3.78 -7.23 -12.54
C ASN A 127 3.54 -6.22 -11.39
N PRO A 128 4.04 -6.49 -10.18
CA PRO A 128 3.78 -5.68 -9.01
C PRO A 128 4.32 -4.25 -9.18
N ASP A 129 3.67 -3.28 -8.56
CA ASP A 129 4.08 -1.88 -8.58
C ASP A 129 5.52 -1.72 -8.05
N ALA A 130 6.36 -1.03 -8.82
CA ALA A 130 7.75 -0.76 -8.44
C ALA A 130 7.85 0.04 -7.13
N THR A 131 6.89 0.92 -6.86
CA THR A 131 6.83 1.68 -5.61
C THR A 131 6.55 0.77 -4.43
N PHE A 132 5.63 -0.19 -4.58
CA PHE A 132 5.36 -1.20 -3.56
C PHE A 132 6.60 -2.03 -3.25
N LEU A 133 7.30 -2.53 -4.27
CA LEU A 133 8.51 -3.32 -4.05
C LEU A 133 9.63 -2.52 -3.37
N LYS A 134 9.77 -1.24 -3.72
CA LYS A 134 10.70 -0.33 -3.06
C LYS A 134 10.37 -0.17 -1.57
N GLU A 135 9.12 0.11 -1.22
CA GLU A 135 8.67 0.22 0.17
C GLU A 135 8.89 -1.10 0.91
N LEU A 136 8.60 -2.23 0.27
CA LEU A 136 8.81 -3.55 0.83
C LEU A 136 10.28 -3.80 1.21
N VAL A 137 11.23 -3.45 0.33
CA VAL A 137 12.68 -3.52 0.65
C VAL A 137 13.01 -2.70 1.89
N GLN A 138 12.51 -1.47 1.96
CA GLN A 138 12.81 -0.56 3.09
C GLN A 138 12.22 -1.08 4.41
N VAL A 139 11.03 -1.66 4.37
CA VAL A 139 10.39 -2.22 5.57
C VAL A 139 11.11 -3.47 6.05
N TYR A 140 11.50 -4.37 5.14
CA TYR A 140 12.30 -5.55 5.50
C TYR A 140 13.67 -5.18 6.07
N GLN A 141 14.33 -4.16 5.52
CA GLN A 141 15.59 -3.66 6.09
C GLN A 141 15.42 -3.10 7.50
N LYS A 142 14.32 -2.37 7.77
CA LYS A 142 14.01 -1.86 9.11
C LYS A 142 13.61 -2.96 10.09
N GLY A 143 12.98 -4.00 9.62
CA GLY A 143 12.60 -5.19 10.39
C GLY A 143 13.72 -6.20 10.59
N ASP A 144 14.95 -5.86 10.18
CA ASP A 144 16.15 -6.70 10.31
C ASP A 144 16.01 -8.05 9.58
N ASP A 145 15.35 -8.03 8.42
CA ASP A 145 15.16 -9.19 7.54
C ASP A 145 15.88 -9.02 6.20
N PRO A 146 17.17 -9.33 6.16
CA PRO A 146 17.98 -9.16 4.94
C PRO A 146 17.55 -10.09 3.79
N LEU A 147 17.01 -11.28 4.08
CA LEU A 147 16.54 -12.21 3.05
C LEU A 147 15.27 -11.72 2.38
N GLY A 148 14.29 -11.25 3.14
CA GLY A 148 13.08 -10.63 2.60
C GLY A 148 13.41 -9.36 1.79
N ALA A 149 14.34 -8.54 2.27
CA ALA A 149 14.81 -7.37 1.54
C ALA A 149 15.49 -7.75 0.22
N LEU A 150 16.30 -8.82 0.21
CA LEU A 150 16.96 -9.32 -1.00
C LEU A 150 15.93 -9.81 -2.03
N ASP A 151 14.97 -10.61 -1.62
CA ASP A 151 13.90 -11.13 -2.50
C ASP A 151 13.09 -10.00 -3.13
N ALA A 152 12.71 -8.98 -2.36
CA ALA A 152 12.03 -7.81 -2.87
C ALA A 152 12.89 -7.00 -3.85
N CYS A 153 14.20 -6.84 -3.57
CA CYS A 153 15.14 -6.19 -4.49
C CYS A 153 15.29 -6.96 -5.81
N LEU A 154 15.36 -8.29 -5.76
CA LEU A 154 15.46 -9.12 -6.96
C LEU A 154 14.19 -9.04 -7.81
N LEU A 155 13.01 -8.99 -7.18
CA LEU A 155 11.75 -8.75 -7.87
C LEU A 155 11.73 -7.38 -8.55
N LEU A 156 12.14 -6.34 -7.84
CA LEU A 156 12.24 -4.99 -8.37
C LEU A 156 13.22 -4.89 -9.55
N ALA A 157 14.34 -5.64 -9.49
CA ALA A 157 15.31 -5.70 -10.57
C ALA A 157 14.76 -6.41 -11.81
N GLY A 158 13.87 -7.40 -11.63
CA GLY A 158 13.27 -8.18 -12.72
C GLY A 158 12.12 -7.49 -13.43
N LEU A 159 11.67 -6.31 -13.00
CA LEU A 159 10.61 -5.57 -13.69
C LEU A 159 11.10 -5.04 -15.05
N GLU A 160 10.16 -4.94 -16.01
CA GLU A 160 10.44 -4.53 -17.39
C GLU A 160 11.25 -3.22 -17.52
N GLU A 161 11.99 -3.11 -18.62
CA GLU A 161 12.97 -2.03 -18.87
C GLU A 161 12.35 -0.63 -18.93
N GLU A 162 11.09 -0.51 -19.31
CA GLU A 162 10.36 0.76 -19.28
C GLU A 162 10.26 1.34 -17.86
N LEU A 163 10.11 0.47 -16.86
CA LEU A 163 10.12 0.84 -15.45
C LEU A 163 11.55 1.09 -14.93
N ALA A 164 12.58 0.68 -15.66
CA ALA A 164 13.99 0.91 -15.28
C ALA A 164 14.36 2.39 -15.24
N ARG A 165 13.62 3.23 -15.97
CA ARG A 165 13.83 4.68 -16.01
C ARG A 165 13.08 5.44 -14.92
N MET A 166 12.26 4.76 -14.12
CA MET A 166 11.58 5.40 -12.99
C MET A 166 12.62 5.97 -12.02
N GLU A 167 12.34 7.17 -11.58
CA GLU A 167 13.11 7.82 -10.52
C GLU A 167 12.44 7.55 -9.17
N PHE A 168 13.21 7.09 -8.22
CA PHE A 168 12.77 6.96 -6.84
C PHE A 168 13.21 8.17 -6.04
N VAL A 169 12.35 8.62 -5.12
CA VAL A 169 12.77 9.59 -4.11
C VAL A 169 13.44 8.81 -2.98
N ASP A 170 14.74 9.00 -2.80
CA ASP A 170 15.49 8.48 -1.67
C ASP A 170 15.89 9.66 -0.77
N SER A 171 15.26 9.72 0.42
CA SER A 171 15.40 10.82 1.39
C SER A 171 15.03 12.19 0.79
N VAL A 172 15.92 12.82 0.04
CA VAL A 172 15.77 14.19 -0.53
C VAL A 172 16.14 14.22 -2.02
N ARG A 173 16.60 13.11 -2.61
CA ARG A 173 17.11 13.07 -3.97
C ARG A 173 16.32 12.12 -4.86
N GLN A 174 16.09 12.52 -6.10
CA GLN A 174 15.65 11.61 -7.14
C GLN A 174 16.83 10.74 -7.57
N VAL A 175 16.63 9.43 -7.50
CA VAL A 175 17.64 8.42 -7.84
C VAL A 175 17.04 7.46 -8.85
N ARG A 176 17.77 7.16 -9.91
CA ARG A 176 17.32 6.16 -10.88
C ARG A 176 17.19 4.80 -10.21
N ARG A 177 16.17 4.03 -10.62
CA ARG A 177 15.84 2.70 -10.07
C ARG A 177 17.04 1.78 -10.02
N ASP A 178 17.80 1.68 -11.11
CA ASP A 178 18.97 0.82 -11.21
C ASP A 178 20.04 1.15 -10.16
N ARG A 179 20.33 2.42 -9.97
CA ARG A 179 21.31 2.87 -8.95
C ARG A 179 20.77 2.65 -7.54
N TRP A 180 19.47 2.88 -7.32
CA TRP A 180 18.86 2.63 -6.03
C TRP A 180 18.97 1.15 -5.66
N ILE A 181 18.63 0.23 -6.59
CA ILE A 181 18.75 -1.23 -6.40
C ILE A 181 20.20 -1.62 -6.08
N GLN A 182 21.17 -1.12 -6.86
CA GLN A 182 22.58 -1.42 -6.62
C GLN A 182 23.04 -1.01 -5.22
N ALA A 183 22.64 0.17 -4.75
CA ALA A 183 22.97 0.65 -3.42
C ALA A 183 22.34 -0.25 -2.33
N ARG A 184 21.08 -0.63 -2.48
CA ARG A 184 20.38 -1.49 -1.51
C ARG A 184 20.96 -2.90 -1.48
N LEU A 185 21.26 -3.50 -2.63
CA LEU A 185 21.90 -4.82 -2.68
C LEU A 185 23.25 -4.82 -1.97
N LEU A 186 24.03 -3.75 -2.10
CA LEU A 186 25.32 -3.63 -1.39
C LEU A 186 25.09 -3.54 0.14
N GLU A 187 24.15 -2.74 0.59
CA GLU A 187 23.81 -2.62 2.02
C GLU A 187 23.34 -3.95 2.61
N ILE A 188 22.44 -4.65 1.92
CA ILE A 188 21.92 -5.97 2.33
C ILE A 188 23.07 -6.98 2.40
N TRP A 189 23.94 -6.98 1.39
CA TRP A 189 25.11 -7.89 1.36
C TRP A 189 26.07 -7.62 2.52
N VAL A 190 26.32 -6.35 2.85
CA VAL A 190 27.19 -5.98 3.98
C VAL A 190 26.56 -6.44 5.29
N ALA A 191 25.27 -6.18 5.52
CA ALA A 191 24.56 -6.60 6.72
C ALA A 191 24.58 -8.12 6.89
N ALA A 192 24.26 -8.89 5.85
CA ALA A 192 24.27 -10.35 5.88
C ALA A 192 25.68 -10.94 6.16
N ASN A 193 26.75 -10.28 5.71
CA ASN A 193 28.11 -10.74 5.99
C ASN A 193 28.61 -10.35 7.38
N GLU A 194 28.09 -9.30 7.98
CA GLU A 194 28.40 -8.94 9.38
C GLU A 194 27.78 -9.94 10.34
N GLU A 195 26.52 -10.38 10.12
CA GLU A 195 25.88 -11.44 10.90
C GLU A 195 26.60 -12.80 10.79
N ALA A 196 27.15 -13.13 9.62
CA ALA A 196 27.90 -14.37 9.42
C ALA A 196 29.28 -14.38 10.09
N ARG A 197 29.74 -13.24 10.65
CA ARG A 197 31.02 -13.10 11.34
C ARG A 197 30.91 -13.14 12.86
N LEU A 198 29.70 -13.10 13.40
CA LEU A 198 29.41 -13.20 14.83
C LEU A 198 29.03 -14.63 15.21
#